data_1978e2ccb3565363d09619616985bb64
#
_entry.id   1978e2ccb3565363d09619616985bb64
#
_cell.length_a   1.000
_cell.length_b   1.000
_cell.length_c   1.000
_cell.angle_alpha   90.00
_cell.angle_beta   90.00
_cell.angle_gamma   90.00
#
_symmetry.space_group_name_H-M   'P 1'
#
loop_
_entity.id
_entity.type
_entity.pdbx_description
1 polymer ?
#
loop_
_entity_poly.entity_id
_entity_poly.type
_entity_poly.pdbx_seq_one_letter_code
_entity_poly.pdbx_strand_id
1 'polypeptide(L)'
;MTCIELCAGMGGMSLGLQRAGYRHLLMVERDDRCIEALRKNGFDQHLLHADLTTVDFAQYRGQVDLVAGGVPCQPFSSGGKGTGQHDERNLFEHAIRCVDECRPRAFLFENVAGLTRPQFAAYLHSILGRLSELGYRVTHHVVDATHYGCPQRRKRCLIVGTKAKKAKPFAPPPPTTPQPITVRQMMHDLGPPDHTETVDRHTLHHRVPRAYKNHLPSQLDKPAKTLLAGANGPGGGTNCIVLDDGSLRYFTLREMARLQSFPDSYVLDPVWSHAVMQLGNAAPPALICEFAKQLR
;
A
#
# COMPACT_ATOMS: atom_id res chain seq x y z
N MET A 1 11.05 -15.98 9.37
CA MET A 1 9.87 -16.47 8.63
C MET A 1 9.98 -16.04 7.19
N THR A 2 9.37 -16.80 6.28
CA THR A 2 9.47 -16.59 4.83
C THR A 2 8.18 -16.03 4.26
N CYS A 3 8.28 -15.23 3.19
CA CYS A 3 7.09 -14.73 2.50
C CYS A 3 7.24 -14.74 0.97
N ILE A 4 6.10 -14.78 0.30
CA ILE A 4 5.94 -14.42 -1.10
C ILE A 4 5.10 -13.15 -1.14
N GLU A 5 5.53 -12.18 -1.97
CA GLU A 5 4.81 -10.92 -2.17
C GLU A 5 4.32 -10.81 -3.61
N LEU A 6 3.04 -10.50 -3.77
CA LEU A 6 2.35 -10.35 -5.04
C LEU A 6 2.09 -8.87 -5.32
N CYS A 7 2.35 -8.42 -6.54
CA CYS A 7 2.16 -7.03 -6.95
C CYS A 7 2.90 -6.06 -6.01
N ALA A 8 4.21 -6.24 -5.90
CA ALA A 8 5.05 -5.55 -4.92
C ALA A 8 5.05 -4.02 -5.05
N GLY A 9 4.74 -3.49 -6.25
CA GLY A 9 4.74 -2.07 -6.53
C GLY A 9 6.11 -1.45 -6.24
N MET A 10 6.12 -0.26 -5.67
CA MET A 10 7.38 0.37 -5.27
C MET A 10 7.96 -0.14 -3.93
N GLY A 11 7.42 -1.23 -3.35
CA GLY A 11 8.00 -1.85 -2.15
C GLY A 11 7.44 -1.39 -0.81
N GLY A 12 6.27 -0.78 -0.77
CA GLY A 12 5.66 -0.37 0.50
C GLY A 12 5.31 -1.56 1.40
N MET A 13 4.71 -2.60 0.83
CA MET A 13 4.46 -3.85 1.55
C MET A 13 5.76 -4.58 1.85
N SER A 14 6.70 -4.63 0.89
CA SER A 14 8.00 -5.26 1.03
C SER A 14 8.75 -4.75 2.26
N LEU A 15 8.82 -3.43 2.40
CA LEU A 15 9.46 -2.78 3.54
C LEU A 15 8.73 -3.09 4.86
N GLY A 16 7.40 -3.14 4.84
CA GLY A 16 6.59 -3.51 6.01
C GLY A 16 6.85 -4.95 6.45
N LEU A 17 6.88 -5.89 5.50
CA LEU A 17 7.18 -7.31 5.76
C LEU A 17 8.62 -7.50 6.28
N GLN A 18 9.60 -6.81 5.68
CA GLN A 18 10.97 -6.84 6.14
C GLN A 18 11.10 -6.32 7.59
N ARG A 19 10.46 -5.19 7.92
CA ARG A 19 10.41 -4.65 9.29
C ARG A 19 9.71 -5.59 10.28
N ALA A 20 8.76 -6.39 9.81
CA ALA A 20 8.12 -7.42 10.62
C ALA A 20 8.98 -8.70 10.76
N GLY A 21 10.16 -8.77 10.14
CA GLY A 21 11.10 -9.90 10.24
C GLY A 21 10.79 -11.05 9.28
N TYR A 22 10.10 -10.78 8.18
CA TYR A 22 9.96 -11.71 7.08
C TYR A 22 11.10 -11.56 6.07
N ARG A 23 11.51 -12.69 5.49
CA ARG A 23 12.46 -12.77 4.37
C ARG A 23 11.69 -13.21 3.13
N HIS A 24 11.79 -12.45 2.07
CA HIS A 24 11.18 -12.80 0.79
C HIS A 24 11.84 -14.05 0.19
N LEU A 25 11.03 -14.96 -0.31
CA LEU A 25 11.43 -16.03 -1.22
C LEU A 25 11.16 -15.63 -2.67
N LEU A 26 10.12 -14.82 -2.87
CA LEU A 26 9.72 -14.32 -4.17
C LEU A 26 8.97 -13.00 -3.98
N MET A 27 9.24 -12.06 -4.87
CA MET A 27 8.46 -10.82 -5.07
C MET A 27 8.10 -10.74 -6.55
N VAL A 28 6.82 -10.60 -6.85
CA VAL A 28 6.34 -10.50 -8.24
C VAL A 28 5.85 -9.09 -8.52
N GLU A 29 6.41 -8.48 -9.56
CA GLU A 29 5.98 -7.18 -10.07
C GLU A 29 6.16 -7.15 -11.59
N ARG A 30 5.27 -6.45 -12.30
CA ARG A 30 5.31 -6.37 -13.77
C ARG A 30 5.66 -4.98 -14.31
N ASP A 31 5.50 -3.93 -13.50
CA ASP A 31 5.78 -2.55 -13.94
C ASP A 31 7.28 -2.26 -13.85
N ASP A 32 7.91 -1.90 -14.99
CA ASP A 32 9.35 -1.63 -15.10
C ASP A 32 9.83 -0.59 -14.09
N ARG A 33 9.03 0.45 -13.83
CA ARG A 33 9.41 1.53 -12.90
C ARG A 33 9.35 1.07 -11.45
N CYS A 34 8.39 0.19 -11.13
CA CYS A 34 8.33 -0.42 -9.81
C CYS A 34 9.48 -1.40 -9.59
N ILE A 35 9.86 -2.17 -10.61
CA ILE A 35 11.04 -3.04 -10.61
C ILE A 35 12.31 -2.21 -10.35
N GLU A 36 12.47 -1.08 -11.03
CA GLU A 36 13.61 -0.19 -10.82
C GLU A 36 13.64 0.40 -9.39
N ALA A 37 12.48 0.82 -8.87
CA ALA A 37 12.36 1.31 -7.50
C ALA A 37 12.74 0.24 -6.48
N LEU A 38 12.27 -1.00 -6.63
CA LEU A 38 12.60 -2.12 -5.77
C LEU A 38 14.12 -2.41 -5.77
N ARG A 39 14.75 -2.47 -6.95
CA ARG A 39 16.19 -2.68 -7.10
C ARG A 39 17.01 -1.62 -6.38
N LYS A 40 16.69 -0.35 -6.61
CA LYS A 40 17.36 0.79 -5.95
C LYS A 40 17.25 0.77 -4.43
N ASN A 41 16.25 0.09 -3.90
CA ASN A 41 15.99 -0.04 -2.45
C ASN A 41 16.39 -1.40 -1.88
N GLY A 42 17.21 -2.19 -2.61
CA GLY A 42 17.81 -3.42 -2.10
C GLY A 42 16.91 -4.65 -2.11
N PHE A 43 15.83 -4.65 -2.91
CA PHE A 43 14.92 -5.79 -3.05
C PHE A 43 15.17 -6.64 -4.30
N ASP A 44 16.37 -6.62 -4.87
CA ASP A 44 16.66 -7.30 -6.15
C ASP A 44 16.75 -8.83 -6.03
N GLN A 45 17.25 -9.35 -4.92
CA GLN A 45 17.64 -10.77 -4.76
C GLN A 45 16.52 -11.78 -5.05
N HIS A 46 15.26 -11.44 -4.76
CA HIS A 46 14.11 -12.33 -4.90
C HIS A 46 13.02 -11.71 -5.77
N LEU A 47 13.39 -10.73 -6.56
CA LEU A 47 12.49 -9.97 -7.42
C LEU A 47 12.33 -10.66 -8.78
N LEU A 48 11.10 -11.01 -9.11
CA LEU A 48 10.72 -11.55 -10.41
C LEU A 48 9.93 -10.49 -11.19
N HIS A 49 10.51 -10.03 -12.29
CA HIS A 49 9.83 -9.16 -13.24
C HIS A 49 8.92 -10.03 -14.13
N ALA A 50 7.65 -10.17 -13.76
CA ALA A 50 6.69 -11.01 -14.48
C ALA A 50 5.25 -10.57 -14.23
N ASP A 51 4.37 -10.96 -15.15
CA ASP A 51 2.93 -10.90 -14.90
C ASP A 51 2.53 -12.03 -13.91
N LEU A 52 1.79 -11.67 -12.87
CA LEU A 52 1.33 -12.60 -11.84
C LEU A 52 0.55 -13.81 -12.42
N THR A 53 -0.09 -13.62 -13.56
CA THR A 53 -0.87 -14.65 -14.24
C THR A 53 -0.03 -15.83 -14.74
N THR A 54 1.26 -15.61 -15.03
CA THR A 54 2.17 -16.58 -15.63
C THR A 54 3.06 -17.32 -14.63
N VAL A 55 3.06 -16.88 -13.36
CA VAL A 55 3.97 -17.43 -12.33
C VAL A 55 3.45 -18.76 -11.80
N ASP A 56 4.33 -19.77 -11.75
CA ASP A 56 4.12 -21.05 -11.07
C ASP A 56 4.59 -20.94 -9.61
N PHE A 57 3.66 -21.13 -8.68
CA PHE A 57 3.94 -21.07 -7.24
C PHE A 57 4.08 -22.44 -6.60
N ALA A 58 3.79 -23.54 -7.30
CA ALA A 58 3.80 -24.89 -6.75
C ALA A 58 5.18 -25.30 -6.19
N GLN A 59 6.26 -24.80 -6.80
CA GLN A 59 7.63 -25.02 -6.34
C GLN A 59 7.90 -24.49 -4.92
N TYR A 60 7.10 -23.53 -4.43
CA TYR A 60 7.24 -22.94 -3.09
C TYR A 60 6.37 -23.62 -2.02
N ARG A 61 5.64 -24.71 -2.39
CA ARG A 61 4.77 -25.43 -1.46
C ARG A 61 5.54 -25.90 -0.23
N GLY A 62 5.00 -25.55 0.96
CA GLY A 62 5.58 -25.94 2.25
C GLY A 62 6.79 -25.11 2.69
N GLN A 63 7.24 -24.13 1.90
CA GLN A 63 8.39 -23.27 2.21
C GLN A 63 7.96 -21.87 2.67
N VAL A 64 6.68 -21.50 2.50
CA VAL A 64 6.14 -20.16 2.67
C VAL A 64 5.34 -20.06 3.96
N ASP A 65 5.74 -19.17 4.84
CA ASP A 65 4.96 -18.84 6.04
C ASP A 65 3.81 -17.88 5.72
N LEU A 66 4.05 -16.88 4.86
CA LEU A 66 3.10 -15.82 4.52
C LEU A 66 3.04 -15.56 3.01
N VAL A 67 1.85 -15.58 2.42
CA VAL A 67 1.59 -14.96 1.11
C VAL A 67 0.97 -13.60 1.36
N ALA A 68 1.58 -12.54 0.83
CA ALA A 68 1.11 -11.18 0.99
C ALA A 68 0.99 -10.47 -0.37
N GLY A 69 0.16 -9.42 -0.48
CA GLY A 69 0.06 -8.64 -1.70
C GLY A 69 -0.89 -7.46 -1.63
N GLY A 70 -0.52 -6.37 -2.30
CA GLY A 70 -1.41 -5.26 -2.63
C GLY A 70 -2.14 -5.53 -3.95
N VAL A 71 -2.98 -6.56 -3.97
CA VAL A 71 -3.57 -7.10 -5.20
C VAL A 71 -4.50 -6.07 -5.85
N PRO A 72 -4.24 -5.61 -7.09
CA PRO A 72 -5.10 -4.62 -7.74
C PRO A 72 -6.54 -5.10 -7.86
N CYS A 73 -7.47 -4.22 -7.50
CA CYS A 73 -8.91 -4.43 -7.59
C CYS A 73 -9.51 -3.22 -8.31
N GLN A 74 -9.13 -3.05 -9.56
CA GLN A 74 -9.35 -1.83 -10.34
C GLN A 74 -10.81 -1.47 -10.62
N PRO A 75 -11.82 -2.35 -10.65
CA PRO A 75 -13.19 -1.88 -10.79
C PRO A 75 -13.74 -1.12 -9.58
N PHE A 76 -13.05 -1.19 -8.42
CA PHE A 76 -13.58 -0.80 -7.10
C PHE A 76 -12.95 0.49 -6.53
N SER A 77 -11.98 1.10 -7.23
CA SER A 77 -11.45 2.42 -6.86
C SER A 77 -12.45 3.52 -7.23
N SER A 78 -12.41 4.64 -6.48
CA SER A 78 -13.32 5.78 -6.70
C SER A 78 -13.19 6.43 -8.10
N GLY A 79 -12.19 6.07 -8.88
CA GLY A 79 -11.94 6.53 -10.25
C GLY A 79 -12.12 5.45 -11.34
N GLY A 80 -12.56 4.24 -10.96
CA GLY A 80 -12.75 3.13 -11.89
C GLY A 80 -14.13 3.14 -12.58
N LYS A 81 -14.20 2.59 -13.79
CA LYS A 81 -15.45 2.52 -14.60
C LYS A 81 -16.47 1.46 -14.14
N GLY A 82 -16.25 0.78 -12.99
CA GLY A 82 -17.23 -0.15 -12.42
C GLY A 82 -17.52 -1.43 -13.23
N THR A 83 -16.60 -1.89 -14.08
CA THR A 83 -16.79 -3.02 -15.00
C THR A 83 -16.86 -4.41 -14.33
N GLY A 84 -16.66 -4.50 -13.01
CA GLY A 84 -16.97 -5.70 -12.21
C GLY A 84 -15.99 -6.86 -12.36
N GLN A 85 -16.49 -8.07 -12.15
CA GLN A 85 -15.73 -9.33 -12.00
C GLN A 85 -14.96 -9.78 -13.27
N HIS A 86 -15.32 -9.29 -14.43
CA HIS A 86 -14.77 -9.68 -15.74
C HIS A 86 -13.63 -8.76 -16.23
N ASP A 87 -13.10 -7.91 -15.34
CA ASP A 87 -11.98 -7.04 -15.70
C ASP A 87 -10.68 -7.86 -15.62
N GLU A 88 -9.92 -7.93 -16.71
CA GLU A 88 -8.60 -8.60 -16.79
C GLU A 88 -7.59 -8.09 -15.74
N ARG A 89 -7.89 -6.93 -15.14
CA ARG A 89 -7.10 -6.35 -14.04
C ARG A 89 -7.47 -6.91 -12.67
N ASN A 90 -8.41 -7.89 -12.59
CA ASN A 90 -8.76 -8.57 -11.36
C ASN A 90 -7.78 -9.70 -11.07
N LEU A 91 -6.74 -9.38 -10.30
CA LEU A 91 -5.69 -10.35 -9.95
C LEU A 91 -5.99 -11.18 -8.69
N PHE A 92 -7.17 -11.05 -8.05
CA PHE A 92 -7.51 -11.88 -6.87
C PHE A 92 -7.57 -13.37 -7.18
N GLU A 93 -7.97 -13.74 -8.41
CA GLU A 93 -7.93 -15.15 -8.85
C GLU A 93 -6.54 -15.75 -8.70
N HIS A 94 -5.53 -15.00 -9.13
CA HIS A 94 -4.14 -15.43 -9.07
C HIS A 94 -3.57 -15.35 -7.65
N ALA A 95 -4.05 -14.46 -6.81
CA ALA A 95 -3.71 -14.43 -5.39
C ALA A 95 -4.27 -15.67 -4.66
N ILE A 96 -5.52 -16.05 -4.93
CA ILE A 96 -6.12 -17.28 -4.41
C ILE A 96 -5.36 -18.50 -4.91
N ARG A 97 -5.00 -18.55 -6.21
CA ARG A 97 -4.17 -19.61 -6.80
C ARG A 97 -2.82 -19.73 -6.10
N CYS A 98 -2.14 -18.62 -5.84
CA CYS A 98 -0.89 -18.60 -5.09
C CYS A 98 -1.04 -19.21 -3.68
N VAL A 99 -2.11 -18.88 -2.96
CA VAL A 99 -2.41 -19.47 -1.65
C VAL A 99 -2.67 -20.98 -1.76
N ASP A 100 -3.39 -21.42 -2.79
CA ASP A 100 -3.67 -22.85 -3.02
C ASP A 100 -2.40 -23.63 -3.38
N GLU A 101 -1.57 -23.09 -4.25
CA GLU A 101 -0.32 -23.73 -4.69
C GLU A 101 0.72 -23.78 -3.56
N CYS A 102 0.95 -22.66 -2.86
CA CYS A 102 1.96 -22.57 -1.79
C CYS A 102 1.52 -23.21 -0.48
N ARG A 103 0.22 -23.19 -0.16
CA ARG A 103 -0.32 -23.61 1.15
C ARG A 103 0.37 -22.96 2.35
N PRO A 104 0.51 -21.62 2.38
CA PRO A 104 1.21 -20.91 3.44
C PRO A 104 0.52 -21.10 4.82
N ARG A 105 1.19 -20.71 5.91
CA ARG A 105 0.58 -20.67 7.25
C ARG A 105 -0.49 -19.58 7.36
N ALA A 106 -0.23 -18.43 6.71
CA ALA A 106 -1.13 -17.29 6.68
C ALA A 106 -1.07 -16.55 5.34
N PHE A 107 -2.04 -15.69 5.09
CA PHE A 107 -1.97 -14.70 4.02
C PHE A 107 -2.46 -13.34 4.50
N LEU A 108 -1.98 -12.27 3.84
CA LEU A 108 -2.33 -10.88 4.10
C LEU A 108 -2.50 -10.14 2.77
N PHE A 109 -3.73 -9.80 2.39
CA PHE A 109 -4.00 -9.02 1.19
C PHE A 109 -4.51 -7.63 1.55
N GLU A 110 -3.89 -6.61 0.97
CA GLU A 110 -4.30 -5.21 1.12
C GLU A 110 -5.12 -4.76 -0.09
N ASN A 111 -6.14 -3.96 0.18
CA ASN A 111 -6.94 -3.32 -0.85
C ASN A 111 -7.55 -2.00 -0.36
N VAL A 112 -8.13 -1.24 -1.28
CA VAL A 112 -8.87 -0.02 -0.91
C VAL A 112 -10.11 -0.35 -0.07
N ALA A 113 -10.45 0.52 0.88
CA ALA A 113 -11.65 0.35 1.72
C ALA A 113 -12.95 0.31 0.89
N GLY A 114 -12.93 0.81 -0.34
CA GLY A 114 -14.05 0.74 -1.27
C GLY A 114 -14.53 -0.68 -1.58
N LEU A 115 -13.66 -1.68 -1.47
CA LEU A 115 -14.01 -3.10 -1.65
C LEU A 115 -15.13 -3.57 -0.69
N THR A 116 -15.25 -2.95 0.48
CA THR A 116 -16.30 -3.31 1.47
C THR A 116 -17.64 -2.58 1.28
N ARG A 117 -17.80 -1.78 0.21
CA ARG A 117 -19.08 -1.12 -0.07
C ARG A 117 -20.15 -2.13 -0.44
N PRO A 118 -21.45 -1.86 -0.12
CA PRO A 118 -22.55 -2.79 -0.36
C PRO A 118 -22.61 -3.35 -1.79
N GLN A 119 -22.35 -2.52 -2.78
CA GLN A 119 -22.35 -2.91 -4.20
C GLN A 119 -21.30 -3.98 -4.56
N PHE A 120 -20.27 -4.18 -3.73
CA PHE A 120 -19.21 -5.16 -3.94
C PHE A 120 -19.27 -6.32 -2.93
N ALA A 121 -20.32 -6.37 -2.08
CA ALA A 121 -20.45 -7.36 -1.02
C ALA A 121 -20.43 -8.80 -1.57
N ALA A 122 -21.13 -9.08 -2.66
CA ALA A 122 -21.14 -10.40 -3.29
C ALA A 122 -19.74 -10.82 -3.77
N TYR A 123 -18.99 -9.91 -4.36
CA TYR A 123 -17.63 -10.16 -4.82
C TYR A 123 -16.67 -10.42 -3.66
N LEU A 124 -16.70 -9.56 -2.63
CA LEU A 124 -15.90 -9.78 -1.42
C LEU A 124 -16.25 -11.12 -0.77
N HIS A 125 -17.54 -11.45 -0.66
CA HIS A 125 -17.99 -12.73 -0.11
C HIS A 125 -17.45 -13.92 -0.91
N SER A 126 -17.45 -13.85 -2.23
CA SER A 126 -16.85 -14.90 -3.09
C SER A 126 -15.37 -15.10 -2.81
N ILE A 127 -14.57 -14.01 -2.70
CA ILE A 127 -13.14 -14.10 -2.35
C ILE A 127 -12.95 -14.78 -1.00
N LEU A 128 -13.68 -14.31 0.04
CA LEU A 128 -13.57 -14.87 1.39
C LEU A 128 -13.99 -16.34 1.43
N GLY A 129 -15.07 -16.71 0.72
CA GLY A 129 -15.56 -18.09 0.62
C GLY A 129 -14.52 -19.04 0.03
N ARG A 130 -13.97 -18.68 -1.13
CA ARG A 130 -12.96 -19.50 -1.82
C ARG A 130 -11.69 -19.68 -0.97
N LEU A 131 -11.21 -18.62 -0.32
CA LEU A 131 -10.07 -18.72 0.61
C LEU A 131 -10.41 -19.60 1.82
N SER A 132 -11.66 -19.58 2.29
CA SER A 132 -12.12 -20.45 3.39
C SER A 132 -12.20 -21.91 2.97
N GLU A 133 -12.62 -22.20 1.73
CA GLU A 133 -12.64 -23.55 1.14
C GLU A 133 -11.24 -24.18 1.07
N LEU A 134 -10.18 -23.34 0.94
CA LEU A 134 -8.79 -23.79 1.01
C LEU A 134 -8.35 -24.19 2.45
N GLY A 135 -9.23 -24.06 3.44
CA GLY A 135 -9.00 -24.45 4.83
C GLY A 135 -8.45 -23.34 5.72
N TYR A 136 -8.58 -22.08 5.31
CA TYR A 136 -8.19 -20.94 6.12
C TYR A 136 -9.36 -20.36 6.91
N ARG A 137 -9.09 -19.86 8.10
CA ARG A 137 -10.00 -18.95 8.79
C ARG A 137 -9.75 -17.54 8.28
N VAL A 138 -10.71 -17.01 7.55
CA VAL A 138 -10.59 -15.74 6.84
C VAL A 138 -11.37 -14.65 7.53
N THR A 139 -10.75 -13.50 7.71
CA THR A 139 -11.38 -12.26 8.21
C THR A 139 -11.00 -11.09 7.34
N HIS A 140 -11.81 -10.03 7.33
CA HIS A 140 -11.44 -8.77 6.70
C HIS A 140 -11.68 -7.61 7.66
N HIS A 141 -10.83 -6.59 7.57
CA HIS A 141 -10.82 -5.45 8.48
C HIS A 141 -10.60 -4.16 7.70
N VAL A 142 -11.47 -3.17 7.94
CA VAL A 142 -11.22 -1.81 7.43
C VAL A 142 -10.50 -1.03 8.52
N VAL A 143 -9.27 -0.64 8.24
CA VAL A 143 -8.40 0.05 9.20
C VAL A 143 -7.93 1.39 8.66
N ASP A 144 -7.68 2.35 9.55
CA ASP A 144 -7.06 3.62 9.19
C ASP A 144 -5.58 3.56 9.56
N ALA A 145 -4.71 3.83 8.58
CA ALA A 145 -3.26 3.80 8.76
C ALA A 145 -2.74 4.81 9.79
N THR A 146 -3.53 5.85 10.12
CA THR A 146 -3.19 6.80 11.19
C THR A 146 -3.01 6.14 12.55
N HIS A 147 -3.66 5.01 12.79
CA HIS A 147 -3.55 4.26 14.04
C HIS A 147 -2.23 3.48 14.15
N TYR A 148 -1.46 3.41 13.06
CA TYR A 148 -0.24 2.61 12.95
C TYR A 148 0.98 3.43 12.50
N GLY A 149 1.05 4.70 12.90
CA GLY A 149 2.21 5.56 12.64
C GLY A 149 2.28 6.18 11.25
N CYS A 150 1.21 6.13 10.47
CA CYS A 150 1.13 6.78 9.17
C CYS A 150 0.50 8.18 9.33
N PRO A 151 1.20 9.29 9.01
CA PRO A 151 0.67 10.65 9.17
C PRO A 151 -0.40 11.02 8.14
N GLN A 152 -1.21 10.07 7.73
CA GLN A 152 -2.19 10.20 6.64
C GLN A 152 -3.45 9.41 6.95
N ARG A 153 -4.62 10.03 6.80
CA ARG A 153 -5.92 9.35 6.84
C ARG A 153 -6.07 8.45 5.62
N ARG A 154 -5.67 7.18 5.77
CA ARG A 154 -5.66 6.22 4.69
C ARG A 154 -6.34 4.93 5.14
N LYS A 155 -7.63 4.80 4.80
CA LYS A 155 -8.39 3.59 5.11
C LYS A 155 -8.10 2.49 4.09
N ARG A 156 -7.83 1.28 4.61
CA ARG A 156 -7.53 0.09 3.81
C ARG A 156 -8.34 -1.11 4.29
N CYS A 157 -8.74 -1.94 3.36
CA CYS A 157 -9.29 -3.26 3.65
C CYS A 157 -8.14 -4.26 3.68
N LEU A 158 -7.94 -4.92 4.81
CA LEU A 158 -6.98 -6.00 4.95
C LEU A 158 -7.74 -7.31 5.06
N ILE A 159 -7.49 -8.25 4.14
CA ILE A 159 -8.02 -9.60 4.15
C ILE A 159 -6.94 -10.50 4.70
N VAL A 160 -7.24 -11.16 5.82
CA VAL A 160 -6.27 -11.99 6.55
C VAL A 160 -6.82 -13.40 6.68
N GLY A 161 -5.98 -14.39 6.42
CA GLY A 161 -6.32 -15.78 6.67
C GLY A 161 -5.21 -16.51 7.41
N THR A 162 -5.59 -17.35 8.35
CA THR A 162 -4.67 -18.21 9.11
C THR A 162 -5.07 -19.67 8.99
N LYS A 163 -4.09 -20.55 8.77
CA LYS A 163 -4.28 -21.99 8.64
C LYS A 163 -4.24 -22.62 10.03
N ALA A 164 -5.35 -22.55 10.74
CA ALA A 164 -5.44 -23.24 12.02
C ALA A 164 -6.89 -23.62 12.34
N LYS A 165 -7.18 -24.90 12.36
CA LYS A 165 -8.50 -25.45 12.72
C LYS A 165 -8.98 -25.04 14.13
N LYS A 166 -8.06 -24.67 15.04
CA LYS A 166 -8.35 -24.32 16.45
C LYS A 166 -7.92 -22.91 16.87
N ALA A 167 -7.30 -22.09 15.99
CA ALA A 167 -6.89 -20.75 16.36
C ALA A 167 -8.11 -19.81 16.47
N LYS A 168 -7.99 -18.81 17.36
CA LYS A 168 -8.95 -17.70 17.40
C LYS A 168 -8.95 -16.97 16.04
N PRO A 169 -10.07 -16.35 15.63
CA PRO A 169 -10.06 -15.47 14.47
C PRO A 169 -8.96 -14.40 14.61
N PHE A 170 -8.33 -14.06 13.50
CA PHE A 170 -7.36 -12.96 13.52
C PHE A 170 -8.06 -11.68 13.99
N ALA A 171 -7.44 -10.99 14.94
CA ALA A 171 -7.85 -9.68 15.40
C ALA A 171 -6.77 -8.66 14.99
N PRO A 172 -7.16 -7.46 14.51
CA PRO A 172 -6.19 -6.39 14.23
C PRO A 172 -5.35 -6.09 15.47
N PRO A 173 -4.06 -5.76 15.28
CA PRO A 173 -3.24 -5.28 16.41
C PRO A 173 -3.87 -4.01 17.00
N PRO A 174 -3.67 -3.76 18.30
CA PRO A 174 -4.10 -2.51 18.90
C PRO A 174 -3.38 -1.34 18.22
N PRO A 175 -3.99 -0.13 18.18
CA PRO A 175 -3.34 1.06 17.69
C PRO A 175 -1.98 1.30 18.35
N THR A 176 -0.92 1.43 17.55
CA THR A 176 0.43 1.78 18.03
C THR A 176 0.62 3.29 18.16
N THR A 177 -0.28 4.06 17.53
CA THR A 177 -0.29 5.52 17.54
C THR A 177 -1.67 6.00 17.99
N PRO A 178 -1.92 6.09 19.33
CA PRO A 178 -3.24 6.47 19.86
C PRO A 178 -3.68 7.87 19.43
N GLN A 179 -2.72 8.80 19.28
CA GLN A 179 -2.96 10.13 18.75
C GLN A 179 -2.35 10.21 17.33
N PRO A 180 -3.16 10.51 16.30
CA PRO A 180 -2.67 10.61 14.93
C PRO A 180 -1.59 11.68 14.79
N ILE A 181 -0.50 11.35 14.11
CA ILE A 181 0.60 12.27 13.78
C ILE A 181 0.10 13.31 12.79
N THR A 182 0.31 14.60 13.10
CA THR A 182 -0.05 15.70 12.20
C THR A 182 0.99 15.89 11.11
N VAL A 183 0.62 16.61 10.04
CA VAL A 183 1.57 16.99 8.98
C VAL A 183 2.70 17.82 9.56
N ARG A 184 2.39 18.78 10.44
CA ARG A 184 3.40 19.61 11.11
C ARG A 184 4.42 18.77 11.88
N GLN A 185 3.95 17.80 12.65
CA GLN A 185 4.83 16.88 13.40
C GLN A 185 5.70 16.03 12.47
N MET A 186 5.14 15.56 11.36
CA MET A 186 5.87 14.76 10.36
C MET A 186 6.97 15.55 9.66
N MET A 187 6.78 16.86 9.50
CA MET A 187 7.69 17.75 8.77
C MET A 187 8.68 18.50 9.69
N HIS A 188 8.60 18.32 11.01
CA HIS A 188 9.27 19.19 12.00
C HIS A 188 10.79 19.29 11.83
N ASP A 189 11.41 18.25 11.31
CA ASP A 189 12.86 18.13 11.09
C ASP A 189 13.27 18.28 9.61
N LEU A 190 12.30 18.45 8.71
CA LEU A 190 12.56 18.86 7.33
C LEU A 190 12.75 20.36 7.29
N GLY A 191 13.85 20.81 6.74
CA GLY A 191 14.05 22.22 6.44
C GLY A 191 13.02 22.72 5.40
N PRO A 192 13.11 24.00 5.00
CA PRO A 192 12.30 24.51 3.91
C PRO A 192 12.62 23.72 2.61
N PRO A 193 11.62 23.39 1.79
CA PRO A 193 11.89 22.69 0.53
C PRO A 193 12.67 23.56 -0.45
N ASP A 194 13.56 22.92 -1.20
CA ASP A 194 14.39 23.61 -2.20
C ASP A 194 13.60 23.96 -3.46
N HIS A 195 14.08 24.98 -4.17
CA HIS A 195 13.57 25.37 -5.49
C HIS A 195 14.27 24.60 -6.64
N THR A 196 15.44 24.01 -6.37
CA THR A 196 16.19 23.16 -7.29
C THR A 196 16.03 21.70 -6.91
N GLU A 197 16.15 20.82 -7.88
CA GLU A 197 15.99 19.40 -7.64
C GLU A 197 17.13 18.86 -6.77
N THR A 198 16.78 18.23 -5.66
CA THR A 198 17.72 17.65 -4.70
C THR A 198 17.61 16.12 -4.66
N VAL A 199 18.70 15.46 -4.26
CA VAL A 199 18.78 13.99 -4.19
C VAL A 199 17.74 13.40 -3.22
N ASP A 200 17.45 14.11 -2.15
CA ASP A 200 16.46 13.71 -1.15
C ASP A 200 15.01 13.92 -1.58
N ARG A 201 14.79 14.57 -2.74
CA ARG A 201 13.45 14.86 -3.30
C ARG A 201 12.59 15.77 -2.43
N HIS A 202 13.21 16.61 -1.63
CA HIS A 202 12.52 17.66 -0.87
C HIS A 202 12.45 18.99 -1.66
N THR A 203 12.01 18.89 -2.90
CA THR A 203 11.97 20.00 -3.87
C THR A 203 10.54 20.41 -4.16
N LEU A 204 10.30 21.72 -4.24
CA LEU A 204 9.00 22.28 -4.59
C LEU A 204 8.60 21.90 -6.02
N HIS A 205 7.35 21.50 -6.18
CA HIS A 205 6.79 21.32 -7.51
C HIS A 205 6.59 22.70 -8.18
N HIS A 206 6.99 22.85 -9.44
CA HIS A 206 6.95 24.10 -10.20
C HIS A 206 5.54 24.68 -10.41
N ARG A 207 4.48 23.86 -10.25
CA ARG A 207 3.09 24.30 -10.39
C ARG A 207 2.48 24.64 -9.04
N VAL A 208 1.65 25.70 -9.02
CA VAL A 208 0.83 26.03 -7.87
C VAL A 208 -0.47 25.25 -7.94
N PRO A 209 -0.87 24.54 -6.89
CA PRO A 209 -2.13 23.81 -6.86
C PRO A 209 -3.32 24.77 -6.84
N ARG A 210 -4.45 24.30 -7.40
CA ARG A 210 -5.73 24.99 -7.27
C ARG A 210 -6.62 24.23 -6.31
N ALA A 211 -7.26 24.93 -5.39
CA ALA A 211 -8.29 24.35 -4.54
C ALA A 211 -9.57 24.14 -5.35
N TYR A 212 -10.15 22.94 -5.29
CA TYR A 212 -11.43 22.61 -5.89
C TYR A 212 -12.46 22.29 -4.79
N LYS A 213 -13.73 22.57 -5.03
CA LYS A 213 -14.82 22.42 -4.06
C LYS A 213 -14.84 21.06 -3.34
N ASN A 214 -14.44 19.99 -4.02
CA ASN A 214 -14.46 18.61 -3.48
C ASN A 214 -13.07 18.04 -3.16
N HIS A 215 -12.00 18.82 -3.35
CA HIS A 215 -10.61 18.39 -3.16
C HIS A 215 -9.86 19.44 -2.35
N LEU A 216 -10.23 19.55 -1.07
CA LEU A 216 -9.61 20.49 -0.16
C LEU A 216 -8.18 20.03 0.20
N PRO A 217 -7.21 20.94 0.34
CA PRO A 217 -5.85 20.64 0.75
C PRO A 217 -5.78 20.04 2.16
N SER A 218 -4.67 19.39 2.48
CA SER A 218 -4.34 18.96 3.84
C SER A 218 -4.02 20.19 4.71
N GLN A 219 -4.15 20.06 6.02
CA GLN A 219 -3.87 21.09 7.01
C GLN A 219 -2.67 20.66 7.85
N LEU A 220 -1.83 21.62 8.28
CA LEU A 220 -0.63 21.33 9.07
C LEU A 220 -0.93 20.61 10.38
N ASP A 221 -1.95 21.02 11.10
CA ASP A 221 -2.27 20.51 12.45
C ASP A 221 -3.23 19.31 12.45
N LYS A 222 -3.33 18.62 11.31
CA LYS A 222 -4.09 17.38 11.16
C LYS A 222 -3.27 16.33 10.40
N PRO A 223 -3.60 15.04 10.51
CA PRO A 223 -3.07 14.05 9.58
C PRO A 223 -3.46 14.42 8.15
N ALA A 224 -2.56 14.20 7.19
CA ALA A 224 -2.83 14.47 5.80
C ALA A 224 -4.06 13.70 5.28
N LYS A 225 -4.66 14.20 4.22
CA LYS A 225 -5.64 13.46 3.44
C LYS A 225 -4.97 12.33 2.67
N THR A 226 -5.73 11.33 2.25
CA THR A 226 -5.22 10.23 1.44
C THR A 226 -4.51 10.75 0.18
N LEU A 227 -3.23 10.42 0.03
CA LEU A 227 -2.50 10.66 -1.21
C LEU A 227 -3.13 9.86 -2.35
N LEU A 228 -3.36 10.51 -3.46
CA LEU A 228 -3.93 9.93 -4.67
C LEU A 228 -2.81 9.63 -5.68
N ALA A 229 -2.91 8.48 -6.33
CA ALA A 229 -2.04 8.05 -7.41
C ALA A 229 -2.37 8.69 -8.77
N GLY A 230 -3.14 9.77 -8.78
CA GLY A 230 -3.67 10.36 -10.01
C GLY A 230 -2.61 10.83 -10.98
N ALA A 231 -2.55 10.16 -12.14
CA ALA A 231 -1.74 10.55 -13.29
C ALA A 231 -2.40 11.67 -14.14
N ASN A 232 -3.66 11.97 -13.91
CA ASN A 232 -4.46 12.88 -14.75
C ASN A 232 -4.39 14.32 -14.24
N GLY A 233 -3.27 14.94 -14.51
CA GLY A 233 -3.05 16.33 -14.17
C GLY A 233 -2.61 16.54 -12.72
N PRO A 234 -2.36 17.79 -12.32
CA PRO A 234 -2.06 18.12 -10.94
C PRO A 234 -3.27 17.69 -10.12
N GLY A 235 -3.19 16.49 -9.61
CA GLY A 235 -4.28 15.80 -8.93
C GLY A 235 -4.83 16.70 -7.87
N GLY A 236 -6.10 16.91 -7.90
CA GLY A 236 -6.78 17.86 -7.05
C GLY A 236 -6.30 17.86 -5.62
N GLY A 237 -6.62 18.87 -4.91
CA GLY A 237 -6.15 19.32 -3.61
C GLY A 237 -5.80 18.36 -2.48
N THR A 238 -5.85 17.03 -2.69
CA THR A 238 -5.47 16.06 -1.64
C THR A 238 -3.95 15.87 -1.52
N ASN A 239 -3.20 16.06 -2.62
CA ASN A 239 -1.73 16.00 -2.60
C ASN A 239 -1.11 17.37 -2.32
N CYS A 240 -1.89 18.27 -1.73
CA CYS A 240 -1.54 19.65 -1.42
C CYS A 240 -1.70 19.94 0.07
N ILE A 241 -1.01 20.97 0.51
CA ILE A 241 -1.06 21.48 1.87
C ILE A 241 -1.33 22.98 1.85
N VAL A 242 -2.11 23.47 2.81
CA VAL A 242 -2.20 24.89 3.16
C VAL A 242 -1.22 25.19 4.27
N LEU A 243 -0.39 26.22 4.07
CA LEU A 243 0.60 26.68 5.04
C LEU A 243 -0.01 27.71 6.02
N ASP A 244 0.74 28.09 7.04
CA ASP A 244 0.27 29.04 8.09
C ASP A 244 -0.05 30.44 7.53
N ASP A 245 0.61 30.85 6.46
CA ASP A 245 0.35 32.11 5.75
C ASP A 245 -0.85 32.05 4.78
N GLY A 246 -1.53 30.89 4.72
CA GLY A 246 -2.65 30.63 3.82
C GLY A 246 -2.25 30.24 2.40
N SER A 247 -0.98 30.21 2.07
CA SER A 247 -0.49 29.78 0.76
C SER A 247 -0.68 28.28 0.54
N LEU A 248 -0.80 27.88 -0.73
CA LEU A 248 -0.98 26.48 -1.13
C LEU A 248 0.24 26.00 -1.89
N ARG A 249 0.71 24.78 -1.57
CA ARG A 249 1.70 24.09 -2.37
C ARG A 249 1.41 22.59 -2.45
N TYR A 250 1.99 21.92 -3.42
CA TYR A 250 2.06 20.46 -3.40
C TYR A 250 2.99 19.98 -2.28
N PHE A 251 2.70 18.80 -1.73
CA PHE A 251 3.71 18.10 -0.97
C PHE A 251 4.92 17.79 -1.86
N THR A 252 6.11 17.89 -1.32
CA THR A 252 7.32 17.38 -1.99
C THR A 252 7.27 15.84 -2.03
N LEU A 253 8.06 15.22 -2.89
CA LEU A 253 8.11 13.75 -2.95
C LEU A 253 8.59 13.15 -1.63
N ARG A 254 9.54 13.81 -0.93
CA ARG A 254 10.01 13.37 0.39
C ARG A 254 8.90 13.45 1.44
N GLU A 255 8.14 14.54 1.47
CA GLU A 255 6.98 14.67 2.34
C GLU A 255 5.93 13.58 2.05
N MET A 256 5.63 13.33 0.78
CA MET A 256 4.70 12.26 0.39
C MET A 256 5.20 10.86 0.83
N ALA A 257 6.50 10.60 0.73
CA ALA A 257 7.09 9.35 1.20
C ALA A 257 6.93 9.20 2.72
N ARG A 258 7.21 10.24 3.50
CA ARG A 258 6.99 10.26 4.96
C ARG A 258 5.51 10.09 5.32
N LEU A 259 4.59 10.73 4.57
CA LEU A 259 3.14 10.55 4.76
C LEU A 259 2.70 9.09 4.54
N GLN A 260 3.42 8.35 3.72
CA GLN A 260 3.23 6.91 3.52
C GLN A 260 4.08 6.04 4.46
N SER A 261 4.78 6.63 5.43
CA SER A 261 5.69 5.95 6.38
C SER A 261 6.93 5.28 5.76
N PHE A 262 7.36 5.73 4.59
CA PHE A 262 8.67 5.38 4.05
C PHE A 262 9.78 6.14 4.79
N PRO A 263 10.97 5.55 4.97
CA PRO A 263 12.12 6.25 5.57
C PRO A 263 12.74 7.22 4.55
N ASP A 264 13.48 8.20 5.04
CA ASP A 264 14.13 9.19 4.18
C ASP A 264 15.22 8.59 3.28
N SER A 265 15.81 7.48 3.69
CA SER A 265 16.76 6.72 2.88
C SER A 265 16.12 6.02 1.66
N TYR A 266 14.78 5.98 1.58
CA TYR A 266 14.11 5.32 0.46
C TYR A 266 14.28 6.12 -0.82
N VAL A 267 14.85 5.48 -1.85
CA VAL A 267 15.11 6.08 -3.15
C VAL A 267 13.82 6.15 -3.94
N LEU A 268 13.42 7.35 -4.35
CA LEU A 268 12.19 7.61 -5.10
C LEU A 268 12.50 7.74 -6.60
N ASP A 269 11.49 7.52 -7.45
CA ASP A 269 11.57 7.76 -8.88
C ASP A 269 11.95 9.23 -9.15
N PRO A 270 12.88 9.52 -10.05
CA PRO A 270 13.25 10.89 -10.40
C PRO A 270 12.12 11.69 -11.03
N VAL A 271 11.20 11.04 -11.71
CA VAL A 271 10.08 11.70 -12.38
C VAL A 271 8.93 11.89 -11.39
N TRP A 272 8.57 13.14 -11.11
CA TRP A 272 7.57 13.49 -10.10
C TRP A 272 6.24 12.73 -10.26
N SER A 273 5.69 12.68 -11.48
CA SER A 273 4.42 12.01 -11.73
C SER A 273 4.47 10.50 -11.48
N HIS A 274 5.62 9.86 -11.76
CA HIS A 274 5.83 8.43 -11.49
C HIS A 274 5.92 8.18 -9.98
N ALA A 275 6.72 8.97 -9.26
CA ALA A 275 6.85 8.85 -7.81
C ALA A 275 5.49 9.07 -7.10
N VAL A 276 4.71 10.07 -7.52
CA VAL A 276 3.36 10.32 -6.98
C VAL A 276 2.43 9.13 -7.22
N MET A 277 2.47 8.54 -8.42
CA MET A 277 1.67 7.36 -8.75
C MET A 277 2.08 6.16 -7.90
N GLN A 278 3.37 5.90 -7.76
CA GLN A 278 3.91 4.83 -6.94
C GLN A 278 3.56 5.01 -5.46
N LEU A 279 3.81 6.20 -4.90
CA LEU A 279 3.48 6.53 -3.50
C LEU A 279 1.97 6.45 -3.22
N GLY A 280 1.15 6.97 -4.14
CA GLY A 280 -0.30 6.93 -4.01
C GLY A 280 -0.88 5.50 -4.02
N ASN A 281 -0.26 4.57 -4.76
CA ASN A 281 -0.65 3.16 -4.81
C ASN A 281 -0.06 2.33 -3.68
N ALA A 282 1.04 2.74 -3.07
CA ALA A 282 1.74 1.95 -2.07
C ALA A 282 0.88 1.63 -0.84
N ALA A 283 1.03 0.41 -0.33
CA ALA A 283 0.59 0.05 1.01
C ALA A 283 1.54 0.70 2.04
N PRO A 284 1.02 1.35 3.11
CA PRO A 284 1.89 1.98 4.10
C PRO A 284 2.75 0.96 4.86
N PRO A 285 4.09 1.05 4.81
CA PRO A 285 4.97 0.10 5.49
C PRO A 285 4.68 -0.09 6.98
N ALA A 286 4.36 0.99 7.71
CA ALA A 286 4.06 0.91 9.12
C ALA A 286 2.80 0.08 9.41
N LEU A 287 1.72 0.28 8.66
CA LEU A 287 0.50 -0.52 8.78
C LEU A 287 0.77 -2.00 8.51
N ILE A 288 1.45 -2.30 7.40
CA ILE A 288 1.76 -3.69 7.01
C ILE A 288 2.64 -4.36 8.06
N CYS A 289 3.63 -3.66 8.60
CA CYS A 289 4.51 -4.18 9.65
C CYS A 289 3.72 -4.66 10.87
N GLU A 290 2.81 -3.87 11.39
CA GLU A 290 2.05 -4.22 12.58
C GLU A 290 1.12 -5.43 12.35
N PHE A 291 0.45 -5.50 11.20
CA PHE A 291 -0.38 -6.64 10.85
C PHE A 291 0.45 -7.92 10.61
N ALA A 292 1.57 -7.81 9.91
CA ALA A 292 2.45 -8.94 9.64
C ALA A 292 3.09 -9.51 10.92
N LYS A 293 3.43 -8.68 11.90
CA LYS A 293 3.92 -9.13 13.22
C LYS A 293 2.94 -10.08 13.92
N GLN A 294 1.63 -9.84 13.81
CA GLN A 294 0.59 -10.69 14.42
C GLN A 294 0.45 -12.07 13.72
N LEU A 295 1.04 -12.24 12.54
CA LEU A 295 0.98 -13.47 11.76
C LEU A 295 2.26 -14.33 11.87
N ARG A 296 3.18 -13.94 12.76
CA ARG A 296 4.42 -14.68 13.03
C ARG A 296 4.25 -15.91 13.92
#